data_591f4f3e0691b9fdc721be867b3b6bd7
#
_entry.id   591f4f3e0691b9fdc721be867b3b6bd7
#
_cell.length_a   1.000
_cell.length_b   1.000
_cell.length_c   1.000
_cell.angle_alpha   90.00
_cell.angle_beta   90.00
_cell.angle_gamma   90.00
#
_symmetry.space_group_name_H-M   'P 1'
#
loop_
_entity.id
_entity.type
_entity.pdbx_description
1 polymer ?
#
loop_
_entity_poly.entity_id
_entity_poly.type
_entity_poly.pdbx_seq_one_letter_code
_entity_poly.pdbx_strand_id
1 'polypeptide(L)'
;MRIVIWTGLAWETWGPASLLTGIGGSETATIHMARELAGLGHEVEVIGQVVPQIWHGAIFTDFREYVNVDSAGKTQFVMSKIEGKQIDCDVFVSSRVLPALRLLQPKVKLSALWMHDIHAGLDPHGFMGEYDMVLTLSEYARETAQRYYPTVPKKRFVLTHNGIDTSLFQSEPKKEGYKVVYSSSPDRGLDKLFDYWPAIREICPEAELHIYYGFNTWERMAELRRDRASKIQIEFFRFRIEKLSKQGVFSHGRIGQMELTKAYLGASMWLYPTNFCETSCITAMEAQAAMALPIASKLGALVETVKQGWLVDPPNSRVGYKEEFLGHVRDYVEHGGASWPPIQAMLKMGREWACKEMGWEKVAKQWEDLFSSHLKQI
;
A
#
# COMPACT_ATOMS: atom_id res chain seq x y z
N MET A 1 20.69 15.77 5.93
CA MET A 1 21.21 14.38 6.04
C MET A 1 21.31 13.78 4.64
N ARG A 2 22.27 12.89 4.44
CA ARG A 2 22.25 12.00 3.28
C ARG A 2 21.48 10.73 3.64
N ILE A 3 20.37 10.48 2.94
CA ILE A 3 19.46 9.37 3.17
C ILE A 3 19.46 8.46 1.94
N VAL A 4 19.76 7.18 2.13
CA VAL A 4 19.69 6.18 1.07
C VAL A 4 18.52 5.24 1.36
N ILE A 5 17.62 5.08 0.39
CA ILE A 5 16.51 4.12 0.44
C ILE A 5 16.80 2.97 -0.53
N TRP A 6 17.06 1.80 0.02
CA TRP A 6 17.30 0.57 -0.74
C TRP A 6 16.03 -0.22 -0.92
N THR A 7 15.63 -0.49 -2.16
CA THR A 7 14.46 -1.30 -2.49
C THR A 7 14.82 -2.62 -3.19
N GLY A 8 16.07 -2.76 -3.66
CA GLY A 8 16.56 -3.99 -4.30
C GLY A 8 15.82 -4.36 -5.58
N LEU A 9 15.64 -5.68 -5.79
CA LEU A 9 14.89 -6.24 -6.90
C LEU A 9 13.39 -6.00 -6.74
N ALA A 10 12.74 -5.67 -7.86
CA ALA A 10 11.29 -5.54 -7.97
C ALA A 10 10.75 -6.46 -9.08
N TRP A 11 9.45 -6.65 -9.15
CA TRP A 11 8.81 -7.47 -10.18
C TRP A 11 8.83 -6.82 -11.56
N GLU A 12 8.96 -5.52 -11.60
CA GLU A 12 9.10 -4.70 -12.81
C GLU A 12 10.05 -3.55 -12.56
N THR A 13 10.65 -3.00 -13.58
CA THR A 13 11.41 -1.75 -13.48
C THR A 13 10.44 -0.59 -13.29
N TRP A 14 10.70 0.27 -12.32
CA TRP A 14 9.82 1.35 -11.93
C TRP A 14 10.57 2.69 -11.76
N GLY A 15 9.86 3.72 -11.41
CA GLY A 15 10.39 5.05 -11.11
C GLY A 15 9.25 6.07 -10.99
N PRO A 16 9.55 7.35 -10.81
CA PRO A 16 8.53 8.40 -10.71
C PRO A 16 7.49 8.42 -11.83
N ALA A 17 7.91 8.10 -13.07
CA ALA A 17 6.97 7.99 -14.20
C ALA A 17 5.91 6.90 -14.01
N SER A 18 6.17 5.92 -13.15
CA SER A 18 5.18 4.86 -12.84
C SER A 18 3.94 5.40 -12.12
N LEU A 19 4.00 6.59 -11.52
CA LEU A 19 2.81 7.27 -10.98
C LEU A 19 1.78 7.60 -12.07
N LEU A 20 2.21 7.70 -13.34
CA LEU A 20 1.33 7.97 -14.49
C LEU A 20 0.64 6.70 -15.03
N THR A 21 1.20 5.52 -14.76
CA THR A 21 0.72 4.23 -15.28
C THR A 21 0.25 3.27 -14.19
N GLY A 22 0.49 3.63 -12.94
CA GLY A 22 0.23 2.82 -11.76
C GLY A 22 1.42 1.90 -11.41
N ILE A 23 1.60 1.68 -10.12
CA ILE A 23 2.64 0.82 -9.54
C ILE A 23 2.17 0.32 -8.17
N GLY A 24 2.90 -0.64 -7.58
CA GLY A 24 2.60 -1.16 -6.25
C GLY A 24 2.68 -0.12 -5.13
N GLY A 25 2.02 -0.38 -4.01
CA GLY A 25 1.95 0.57 -2.89
C GLY A 25 3.29 0.87 -2.24
N SER A 26 4.21 -0.10 -2.17
CA SER A 26 5.56 0.11 -1.60
C SER A 26 6.44 1.00 -2.49
N GLU A 27 6.34 0.84 -3.79
CA GLU A 27 7.05 1.67 -4.78
C GLU A 27 6.47 3.09 -4.78
N THR A 28 5.13 3.21 -4.77
CA THR A 28 4.43 4.51 -4.62
C THR A 28 4.88 5.22 -3.34
N ALA A 29 4.90 4.52 -2.21
CA ALA A 29 5.37 5.06 -0.94
C ALA A 29 6.82 5.55 -1.02
N THR A 30 7.71 4.77 -1.66
CA THR A 30 9.12 5.14 -1.83
C THR A 30 9.27 6.39 -2.69
N ILE A 31 8.53 6.52 -3.79
CA ILE A 31 8.58 7.70 -4.67
C ILE A 31 8.18 8.96 -3.89
N HIS A 32 7.05 8.90 -3.18
CA HIS A 32 6.57 10.06 -2.42
C HIS A 32 7.48 10.40 -1.25
N MET A 33 7.94 9.41 -0.47
CA MET A 33 8.88 9.68 0.63
C MET A 33 10.19 10.28 0.14
N ALA A 34 10.73 9.82 -1.00
CA ALA A 34 11.93 10.40 -1.58
C ALA A 34 11.71 11.87 -1.99
N ARG A 35 10.55 12.18 -2.60
CA ARG A 35 10.15 13.56 -2.95
C ARG A 35 10.08 14.45 -1.72
N GLU A 36 9.36 14.01 -0.70
CA GLU A 36 9.12 14.83 0.49
C GLU A 36 10.38 15.04 1.33
N LEU A 37 11.20 14.00 1.51
CA LEU A 37 12.48 14.12 2.21
C LEU A 37 13.46 15.04 1.47
N ALA A 38 13.51 14.96 0.12
CA ALA A 38 14.31 15.89 -0.69
C ALA A 38 13.77 17.32 -0.57
N GLY A 39 12.43 17.49 -0.52
CA GLY A 39 11.77 18.78 -0.28
C GLY A 39 12.09 19.40 1.08
N LEU A 40 12.39 18.57 2.10
CA LEU A 40 12.89 19.02 3.41
C LEU A 40 14.39 19.40 3.40
N GLY A 41 15.06 19.32 2.26
CA GLY A 41 16.47 19.70 2.09
C GLY A 41 17.45 18.57 2.39
N HIS A 42 17.02 17.31 2.38
CA HIS A 42 17.90 16.15 2.50
C HIS A 42 18.45 15.75 1.13
N GLU A 43 19.67 15.21 1.10
CA GLU A 43 20.23 14.49 -0.05
C GLU A 43 19.61 13.08 -0.03
N VAL A 44 18.74 12.78 -0.99
CA VAL A 44 18.00 11.50 -1.03
C VAL A 44 18.36 10.71 -2.27
N GLU A 45 18.76 9.46 -2.06
CA GLU A 45 19.04 8.50 -3.13
C GLU A 45 18.19 7.24 -2.94
N VAL A 46 17.43 6.87 -3.97
CA VAL A 46 16.67 5.61 -4.04
C VAL A 46 17.44 4.63 -4.92
N ILE A 47 17.87 3.52 -4.33
CA ILE A 47 18.62 2.47 -5.04
C ILE A 47 17.72 1.24 -5.18
N GLY A 48 17.41 0.85 -6.41
CA GLY A 48 16.52 -0.27 -6.69
C GLY A 48 16.48 -0.66 -8.15
N GLN A 49 15.57 -1.53 -8.55
CA GLN A 49 15.31 -1.84 -9.95
C GLN A 49 14.52 -0.69 -10.58
N VAL A 50 15.16 0.48 -10.68
CA VAL A 50 14.54 1.73 -11.09
C VAL A 50 15.10 2.24 -12.41
N VAL A 51 14.37 3.14 -13.07
CA VAL A 51 14.88 3.93 -14.18
C VAL A 51 15.74 5.07 -13.59
N PRO A 52 17.06 5.11 -13.88
CA PRO A 52 17.94 6.15 -13.34
C PRO A 52 17.50 7.55 -13.76
N GLN A 53 17.29 8.42 -12.79
CA GLN A 53 16.90 9.81 -13.02
C GLN A 53 16.99 10.65 -11.74
N ILE A 54 16.91 11.97 -11.90
CA ILE A 54 16.69 12.91 -10.80
C ILE A 54 15.25 13.40 -10.91
N TRP A 55 14.50 13.34 -9.79
CA TRP A 55 13.11 13.78 -9.75
C TRP A 55 12.80 14.48 -8.43
N HIS A 56 12.33 15.73 -8.51
CA HIS A 56 12.07 16.59 -7.33
C HIS A 56 13.24 16.62 -6.31
N GLY A 57 14.48 16.62 -6.81
CA GLY A 57 15.68 16.64 -5.98
C GLY A 57 16.14 15.28 -5.45
N ALA A 58 15.34 14.23 -5.55
CA ALA A 58 15.76 12.87 -5.22
C ALA A 58 16.41 12.17 -6.41
N ILE A 59 17.47 11.40 -6.16
CA ILE A 59 18.22 10.64 -7.16
C ILE A 59 17.69 9.19 -7.16
N PHE A 60 17.41 8.65 -8.34
CA PHE A 60 17.04 7.24 -8.53
C PHE A 60 18.18 6.54 -9.26
N THR A 61 18.75 5.51 -8.64
CA THR A 61 19.92 4.76 -9.11
C THR A 61 19.58 3.30 -9.31
N ASP A 62 19.99 2.70 -10.42
CA ASP A 62 19.81 1.28 -10.65
C ASP A 62 20.67 0.46 -9.66
N PHE A 63 20.07 -0.51 -9.00
CA PHE A 63 20.75 -1.33 -7.98
C PHE A 63 21.94 -2.13 -8.54
N ARG A 64 21.99 -2.37 -9.85
CA ARG A 64 23.10 -3.05 -10.55
C ARG A 64 24.39 -2.26 -10.52
N GLU A 65 24.36 -0.99 -10.10
CA GLU A 65 25.59 -0.24 -9.84
C GLU A 65 26.30 -0.68 -8.54
N TYR A 66 25.60 -1.38 -7.65
CA TYR A 66 26.09 -1.79 -6.34
C TYR A 66 26.20 -3.30 -6.16
N VAL A 67 25.42 -4.08 -6.91
CA VAL A 67 25.38 -5.55 -6.79
C VAL A 67 25.35 -6.23 -8.14
N ASN A 68 26.03 -7.39 -8.21
CA ASN A 68 25.84 -8.35 -9.28
C ASN A 68 24.62 -9.22 -8.98
N VAL A 69 23.90 -9.63 -10.02
CA VAL A 69 22.75 -10.50 -9.90
C VAL A 69 22.95 -11.71 -10.79
N ASP A 70 23.05 -12.89 -10.15
CA ASP A 70 23.14 -14.16 -10.84
C ASP A 70 21.84 -14.95 -10.64
N SER A 71 21.44 -15.73 -11.64
CA SER A 71 20.33 -16.65 -11.50
C SER A 71 20.83 -17.97 -10.90
N ALA A 72 20.52 -18.22 -9.63
CA ALA A 72 20.69 -19.53 -9.01
C ALA A 72 19.52 -20.45 -9.41
N GLY A 73 19.55 -20.95 -10.63
CA GLY A 73 18.42 -21.66 -11.23
C GLY A 73 17.35 -20.70 -11.78
N LYS A 74 16.23 -21.26 -12.33
CA LYS A 74 15.21 -20.45 -13.04
C LYS A 74 14.30 -19.60 -12.14
N THR A 75 14.41 -19.70 -10.82
CA THR A 75 13.43 -19.11 -9.88
C THR A 75 14.03 -18.34 -8.71
N GLN A 76 15.35 -18.38 -8.52
CA GLN A 76 16.03 -17.67 -7.44
C GLN A 76 17.13 -16.79 -8.01
N PHE A 77 17.25 -15.59 -7.46
CA PHE A 77 18.33 -14.67 -7.77
C PHE A 77 19.27 -14.57 -6.55
N VAL A 78 20.57 -14.62 -6.80
CA VAL A 78 21.60 -14.37 -5.80
C VAL A 78 22.18 -13.00 -6.10
N MET A 79 22.19 -12.14 -5.11
CA MET A 79 22.82 -10.84 -5.20
C MET A 79 24.16 -10.88 -4.45
N SER A 80 25.20 -10.33 -5.04
CA SER A 80 26.50 -10.14 -4.40
C SER A 80 26.99 -8.71 -4.58
N LYS A 81 27.59 -8.13 -3.54
CA LYS A 81 28.15 -6.78 -3.58
C LYS A 81 29.24 -6.67 -4.64
N ILE A 82 29.26 -5.57 -5.39
CA ILE A 82 30.37 -5.24 -6.27
C ILE A 82 31.53 -4.72 -5.42
N GLU A 83 32.72 -5.28 -5.61
CA GLU A 83 33.93 -4.87 -4.90
C GLU A 83 34.25 -3.39 -5.21
N GLY A 84 34.65 -2.64 -4.20
CA GLY A 84 34.94 -1.20 -4.30
C GLY A 84 33.72 -0.28 -4.34
N LYS A 85 32.51 -0.81 -4.45
CA LYS A 85 31.28 -0.01 -4.33
C LYS A 85 30.83 0.04 -2.87
N GLN A 86 30.76 1.25 -2.34
CA GLN A 86 30.38 1.52 -0.95
C GLN A 86 29.25 2.54 -0.89
N ILE A 87 28.17 2.18 -0.19
CA ILE A 87 27.16 3.16 0.21
C ILE A 87 27.67 3.85 1.48
N ASP A 88 27.80 5.18 1.44
CA ASP A 88 28.18 6.02 2.60
C ASP A 88 27.08 7.06 2.78
N CYS A 89 26.37 7.01 3.92
CA CYS A 89 25.23 7.89 4.18
C CYS A 89 25.01 8.09 5.70
N ASP A 90 24.23 9.09 6.08
CA ASP A 90 23.82 9.29 7.45
C ASP A 90 22.76 8.25 7.86
N VAL A 91 21.77 8.02 6.98
CA VAL A 91 20.64 7.12 7.21
C VAL A 91 20.50 6.16 6.03
N PHE A 92 20.47 4.86 6.35
CA PHE A 92 20.18 3.80 5.37
C PHE A 92 18.82 3.18 5.70
N VAL A 93 17.87 3.30 4.78
CA VAL A 93 16.54 2.71 4.90
C VAL A 93 16.42 1.53 3.95
N SER A 94 16.24 0.32 4.47
CA SER A 94 15.89 -0.83 3.64
C SER A 94 14.38 -0.98 3.56
N SER A 95 13.82 -0.81 2.37
CA SER A 95 12.41 -1.06 2.11
C SER A 95 12.19 -2.53 1.80
N ARG A 96 11.59 -3.30 2.74
CA ARG A 96 11.23 -4.71 2.62
C ARG A 96 12.39 -5.73 2.58
N VAL A 97 13.61 -5.32 2.32
CA VAL A 97 14.75 -6.23 2.08
C VAL A 97 15.52 -6.48 3.38
N LEU A 98 15.14 -7.52 4.15
CA LEU A 98 15.75 -7.82 5.44
C LEU A 98 17.28 -7.97 5.39
N PRO A 99 17.90 -8.73 4.44
CA PRO A 99 19.34 -8.96 4.43
C PRO A 99 20.17 -7.81 3.86
N ALA A 100 19.58 -6.64 3.58
CA ALA A 100 20.28 -5.57 2.87
C ALA A 100 21.54 -5.08 3.59
N LEU A 101 21.54 -5.00 4.93
CA LEU A 101 22.72 -4.59 5.70
C LEU A 101 23.90 -5.56 5.50
N ARG A 102 23.66 -6.86 5.55
CA ARG A 102 24.71 -7.87 5.31
C ARG A 102 25.18 -7.90 3.88
N LEU A 103 24.24 -7.74 2.94
CA LEU A 103 24.56 -7.75 1.51
C LEU A 103 25.43 -6.54 1.11
N LEU A 104 25.03 -5.35 1.54
CA LEU A 104 25.62 -4.09 1.05
C LEU A 104 26.71 -3.56 1.96
N GLN A 105 26.67 -3.91 3.25
CA GLN A 105 27.60 -3.42 4.27
C GLN A 105 27.77 -1.89 4.20
N PRO A 106 26.67 -1.11 4.23
CA PRO A 106 26.77 0.34 4.08
C PRO A 106 27.54 0.94 5.25
N LYS A 107 28.30 1.99 4.99
CA LYS A 107 28.86 2.85 6.04
C LYS A 107 27.76 3.83 6.43
N VAL A 108 27.18 3.65 7.61
CA VAL A 108 25.97 4.36 8.03
C VAL A 108 26.01 4.69 9.54
N LYS A 109 25.37 5.80 9.91
CA LYS A 109 25.17 6.18 11.33
C LYS A 109 23.88 5.63 11.89
N LEU A 110 22.82 5.50 11.06
CA LEU A 110 21.51 4.98 11.44
C LEU A 110 20.98 4.07 10.35
N SER A 111 20.60 2.85 10.70
CA SER A 111 19.97 1.87 9.82
C SER A 111 18.49 1.66 10.19
N ALA A 112 17.60 1.71 9.21
CA ALA A 112 16.17 1.48 9.40
C ALA A 112 15.63 0.42 8.42
N LEU A 113 14.78 -0.46 8.92
CA LEU A 113 13.99 -1.37 8.09
C LEU A 113 12.56 -0.82 7.95
N TRP A 114 12.13 -0.50 6.76
CA TRP A 114 10.76 -0.08 6.47
C TRP A 114 9.91 -1.27 6.09
N MET A 115 9.02 -1.67 6.99
CA MET A 115 8.17 -2.85 6.84
C MET A 115 6.86 -2.52 6.12
N HIS A 116 6.74 -2.94 4.87
CA HIS A 116 5.46 -2.92 4.14
C HIS A 116 4.65 -4.20 4.33
N ASP A 117 5.30 -5.30 4.68
CA ASP A 117 4.68 -6.62 4.87
C ASP A 117 5.08 -7.19 6.23
N ILE A 118 4.28 -8.12 6.74
CA ILE A 118 4.64 -8.92 7.91
C ILE A 118 5.31 -10.20 7.42
N HIS A 119 6.61 -10.28 7.56
CA HIS A 119 7.42 -11.43 7.14
C HIS A 119 7.41 -12.56 8.18
N ALA A 120 6.23 -13.07 8.52
CA ALA A 120 6.06 -14.09 9.56
C ALA A 120 6.96 -15.31 9.31
N GLY A 121 7.92 -15.54 10.20
CA GLY A 121 8.82 -16.69 10.15
C GLY A 121 9.86 -16.70 9.02
N LEU A 122 10.02 -15.61 8.26
CA LEU A 122 10.94 -15.51 7.12
C LEU A 122 12.29 -14.85 7.48
N ASP A 123 12.64 -14.79 8.76
CA ASP A 123 13.94 -14.27 9.23
C ASP A 123 14.75 -15.29 10.04
N PRO A 124 15.12 -16.45 9.46
CA PRO A 124 15.85 -17.50 10.17
C PRO A 124 17.26 -17.08 10.57
N HIS A 125 17.77 -16.00 10.03
CA HIS A 125 19.13 -15.49 10.25
C HIS A 125 19.20 -14.27 11.18
N GLY A 126 18.05 -13.77 11.67
CA GLY A 126 17.98 -12.65 12.60
C GLY A 126 18.34 -11.30 11.99
N PHE A 127 18.16 -11.12 10.67
CA PHE A 127 18.50 -9.88 9.97
C PHE A 127 17.78 -8.65 10.50
N MET A 128 16.53 -8.80 10.96
CA MET A 128 15.77 -7.67 11.52
C MET A 128 16.44 -7.10 12.77
N GLY A 129 17.06 -7.95 13.57
CA GLY A 129 17.78 -7.54 14.78
C GLY A 129 19.05 -6.72 14.50
N GLU A 130 19.51 -6.62 13.27
CA GLU A 130 20.69 -5.84 12.88
C GLU A 130 20.37 -4.37 12.64
N TYR A 131 19.09 -4.04 12.39
CA TYR A 131 18.67 -2.67 12.20
C TYR A 131 18.52 -1.93 13.53
N ASP A 132 18.94 -0.66 13.54
CA ASP A 132 18.75 0.21 14.71
C ASP A 132 17.27 0.51 14.93
N MET A 133 16.49 0.59 13.84
CA MET A 133 15.08 0.95 13.85
C MET A 133 14.29 0.07 12.87
N VAL A 134 13.08 -0.33 13.27
CA VAL A 134 12.11 -1.04 12.45
C VAL A 134 10.85 -0.17 12.32
N LEU A 135 10.64 0.42 11.15
CA LEU A 135 9.51 1.30 10.87
C LEU A 135 8.30 0.45 10.52
N THR A 136 7.28 0.45 11.36
CA THR A 136 6.03 -0.29 11.20
C THR A 136 4.88 0.64 10.87
N LEU A 137 3.98 0.22 9.97
CA LEU A 137 3.00 1.10 9.33
C LEU A 137 1.68 1.27 10.09
N SER A 138 1.50 0.56 11.18
CA SER A 138 0.33 0.61 12.07
C SER A 138 0.66 -0.01 13.42
N GLU A 139 -0.15 0.23 14.43
CA GLU A 139 -0.07 -0.48 15.72
C GLU A 139 -0.25 -1.98 15.54
N TYR A 140 -1.24 -2.38 14.71
CA TYR A 140 -1.43 -3.78 14.36
C TYR A 140 -0.16 -4.42 13.78
N ALA A 141 0.49 -3.74 12.83
CA ALA A 141 1.75 -4.24 12.23
C ALA A 141 2.87 -4.28 13.26
N ARG A 142 2.98 -3.27 14.14
CA ARG A 142 3.97 -3.20 15.21
C ARG A 142 3.83 -4.35 16.21
N GLU A 143 2.64 -4.53 16.76
CA GLU A 143 2.37 -5.62 17.70
C GLU A 143 2.58 -7.00 17.09
N THR A 144 2.18 -7.16 15.83
CA THR A 144 2.34 -8.40 15.10
C THR A 144 3.83 -8.69 14.85
N ALA A 145 4.60 -7.70 14.40
CA ALA A 145 6.05 -7.83 14.24
C ALA A 145 6.74 -8.18 15.56
N GLN A 146 6.40 -7.51 16.65
CA GLN A 146 6.96 -7.82 17.98
C GLN A 146 6.68 -9.25 18.45
N ARG A 147 5.54 -9.82 18.07
CA ARG A 147 5.21 -11.23 18.35
C ARG A 147 6.02 -12.21 17.52
N TYR A 148 6.24 -11.89 16.24
CA TYR A 148 7.03 -12.76 15.36
C TYR A 148 8.54 -12.66 15.58
N TYR A 149 9.02 -11.52 16.09
CA TYR A 149 10.45 -11.25 16.30
C TYR A 149 10.74 -10.88 17.77
N PRO A 150 10.49 -11.80 18.72
CA PRO A 150 10.60 -11.52 20.15
C PRO A 150 12.03 -11.23 20.61
N THR A 151 13.04 -11.60 19.83
CA THR A 151 14.47 -11.32 20.11
C THR A 151 14.85 -9.88 19.78
N VAL A 152 14.07 -9.16 18.95
CA VAL A 152 14.31 -7.76 18.63
C VAL A 152 13.73 -6.88 19.74
N PRO A 153 14.54 -5.99 20.35
CA PRO A 153 14.06 -5.11 21.43
C PRO A 153 12.83 -4.29 20.99
N LYS A 154 11.77 -4.31 21.79
CA LYS A 154 10.50 -3.60 21.46
C LYS A 154 10.69 -2.14 21.11
N LYS A 155 11.64 -1.45 21.74
CA LYS A 155 11.96 -0.03 21.49
C LYS A 155 12.47 0.26 20.07
N ARG A 156 12.93 -0.76 19.34
CA ARG A 156 13.35 -0.61 17.93
C ARG A 156 12.18 -0.56 16.96
N PHE A 157 11.01 -1.07 17.34
CA PHE A 157 9.80 -1.00 16.53
C PHE A 157 9.17 0.37 16.70
N VAL A 158 9.29 1.20 15.68
CA VAL A 158 8.79 2.58 15.66
C VAL A 158 7.57 2.67 14.76
N LEU A 159 6.51 3.27 15.29
CA LEU A 159 5.29 3.48 14.54
C LEU A 159 5.46 4.63 13.54
N THR A 160 5.17 4.34 12.31
CA THR A 160 4.98 5.29 11.21
C THR A 160 3.72 4.91 10.43
N HIS A 161 3.47 5.52 9.29
CA HIS A 161 2.36 5.13 8.41
C HIS A 161 2.71 5.36 6.94
N ASN A 162 1.88 4.83 6.06
CA ASN A 162 1.84 5.29 4.68
C ASN A 162 1.06 6.60 4.61
N GLY A 163 1.21 7.31 3.52
CA GLY A 163 0.48 8.53 3.24
C GLY A 163 -0.30 8.47 1.93
N ILE A 164 -0.93 9.60 1.61
CA ILE A 164 -1.55 9.89 0.31
C ILE A 164 -0.97 11.19 -0.24
N ASP A 165 -1.04 11.38 -1.55
CA ASP A 165 -0.73 12.68 -2.14
C ASP A 165 -1.95 13.61 -2.00
N THR A 166 -1.96 14.41 -0.95
CA THR A 166 -3.09 15.30 -0.62
C THR A 166 -3.34 16.37 -1.69
N SER A 167 -2.33 16.68 -2.51
CA SER A 167 -2.48 17.65 -3.60
C SER A 167 -3.47 17.17 -4.68
N LEU A 168 -3.66 15.86 -4.81
CA LEU A 168 -4.58 15.27 -5.77
C LEU A 168 -6.05 15.35 -5.32
N PHE A 169 -6.31 15.58 -4.03
CA PHE A 169 -7.65 15.62 -3.43
C PHE A 169 -8.15 17.05 -3.15
N GLN A 170 -7.61 18.05 -3.83
CA GLN A 170 -8.01 19.48 -3.57
C GLN A 170 -9.39 19.81 -4.13
N SER A 171 -9.82 19.14 -5.21
CA SER A 171 -11.14 19.40 -5.79
C SER A 171 -12.27 18.80 -4.96
N GLU A 172 -13.45 19.44 -4.99
CA GLU A 172 -14.64 18.89 -4.36
C GLU A 172 -15.09 17.60 -5.05
N PRO A 173 -15.41 16.54 -4.29
CA PRO A 173 -15.90 15.29 -4.85
C PRO A 173 -17.25 15.48 -5.56
N LYS A 174 -17.34 14.96 -6.78
CA LYS A 174 -18.59 14.94 -7.54
C LYS A 174 -19.00 13.49 -7.75
N LYS A 175 -19.96 13.04 -6.97
CA LYS A 175 -20.39 11.63 -6.98
C LYS A 175 -21.09 11.26 -8.28
N GLU A 176 -20.72 10.11 -8.84
CA GLU A 176 -21.26 9.54 -10.09
C GLU A 176 -22.22 8.39 -9.74
N GLY A 177 -23.43 8.73 -9.31
CA GLY A 177 -24.41 7.73 -8.88
C GLY A 177 -23.91 6.87 -7.69
N TYR A 178 -24.15 5.57 -7.76
CA TYR A 178 -23.69 4.58 -6.78
C TYR A 178 -22.42 3.83 -7.27
N LYS A 179 -21.44 4.59 -7.70
CA LYS A 179 -20.15 4.06 -8.15
C LYS A 179 -19.33 3.52 -6.97
N VAL A 180 -18.88 2.28 -7.10
CA VAL A 180 -17.99 1.59 -6.17
C VAL A 180 -16.62 1.47 -6.81
N VAL A 181 -15.56 1.82 -6.09
CA VAL A 181 -14.16 1.67 -6.55
C VAL A 181 -13.48 0.54 -5.78
N TYR A 182 -12.77 -0.32 -6.52
CA TYR A 182 -11.83 -1.32 -6.00
C TYR A 182 -10.49 -1.16 -6.70
N SER A 183 -9.41 -0.87 -5.97
CA SER A 183 -8.07 -0.66 -6.53
C SER A 183 -6.95 -1.43 -5.80
N SER A 184 -7.32 -2.34 -4.92
CA SER A 184 -6.38 -3.26 -4.25
C SER A 184 -6.11 -4.50 -5.10
N SER A 185 -5.09 -5.27 -4.71
CA SER A 185 -4.83 -6.57 -5.34
C SER A 185 -6.04 -7.49 -5.25
N PRO A 186 -6.40 -8.24 -6.32
CA PRO A 186 -7.61 -9.06 -6.36
C PRO A 186 -7.71 -10.12 -5.27
N ASP A 187 -6.59 -10.64 -4.79
CA ASP A 187 -6.50 -11.60 -3.70
C ASP A 187 -6.87 -11.03 -2.31
N ARG A 188 -7.17 -9.72 -2.25
CA ARG A 188 -7.51 -9.01 -1.00
C ARG A 188 -9.02 -8.79 -0.85
N GLY A 189 -9.85 -9.70 -1.32
CA GLY A 189 -11.30 -9.71 -1.11
C GLY A 189 -12.16 -9.35 -2.32
N LEU A 190 -11.60 -9.23 -3.53
CA LEU A 190 -12.37 -9.00 -4.74
C LEU A 190 -13.29 -10.20 -5.06
N ASP A 191 -12.86 -11.42 -4.75
CA ASP A 191 -13.67 -12.64 -4.85
C ASP A 191 -14.96 -12.55 -4.03
N LYS A 192 -14.84 -12.09 -2.76
CA LYS A 192 -16.00 -11.88 -1.89
C LYS A 192 -16.89 -10.76 -2.38
N LEU A 193 -16.31 -9.67 -2.87
CA LEU A 193 -17.09 -8.57 -3.44
C LEU A 193 -17.90 -9.07 -4.64
N PHE A 194 -17.33 -9.92 -5.49
CA PHE A 194 -18.08 -10.57 -6.57
C PHE A 194 -19.21 -11.47 -6.08
N ASP A 195 -19.01 -12.20 -4.96
CA ASP A 195 -20.05 -13.04 -4.37
C ASP A 195 -21.21 -12.20 -3.76
N TYR A 196 -20.91 -10.97 -3.35
CA TYR A 196 -21.91 -10.06 -2.79
C TYR A 196 -22.56 -9.19 -3.88
N TRP A 197 -21.93 -9.04 -5.03
CA TRP A 197 -22.34 -8.12 -6.07
C TRP A 197 -23.79 -8.33 -6.56
N PRO A 198 -24.27 -9.54 -6.82
CA PRO A 198 -25.70 -9.74 -7.19
C PRO A 198 -26.67 -9.18 -6.14
N ALA A 199 -26.42 -9.41 -4.86
CA ALA A 199 -27.26 -8.86 -3.78
C ALA A 199 -27.12 -7.33 -3.65
N ILE A 200 -25.94 -6.77 -3.91
CA ILE A 200 -25.74 -5.31 -3.97
C ILE A 200 -26.58 -4.72 -5.11
N ARG A 201 -26.65 -5.39 -6.25
CA ARG A 201 -27.49 -4.98 -7.39
C ARG A 201 -28.98 -5.13 -7.13
N GLU A 202 -29.41 -6.07 -6.27
CA GLU A 202 -30.79 -6.15 -5.80
C GLU A 202 -31.14 -4.96 -4.89
N ILE A 203 -30.21 -4.53 -4.02
CA ILE A 203 -30.37 -3.35 -3.14
C ILE A 203 -30.34 -2.06 -3.97
N CYS A 204 -29.40 -1.95 -4.90
CA CYS A 204 -29.15 -0.78 -5.72
C CYS A 204 -28.95 -1.19 -7.19
N PRO A 205 -30.01 -1.24 -8.02
CA PRO A 205 -29.91 -1.61 -9.43
C PRO A 205 -28.99 -0.73 -10.27
N GLU A 206 -28.68 0.46 -9.81
CA GLU A 206 -27.81 1.44 -10.47
C GLU A 206 -26.35 1.33 -10.03
N ALA A 207 -26.00 0.48 -9.05
CA ALA A 207 -24.65 0.36 -8.56
C ALA A 207 -23.69 -0.13 -9.66
N GLU A 208 -22.52 0.48 -9.74
CA GLU A 208 -21.45 0.10 -10.66
C GLU A 208 -20.16 -0.19 -9.89
N LEU A 209 -19.51 -1.33 -10.17
CA LEU A 209 -18.21 -1.70 -9.61
C LEU A 209 -17.11 -1.43 -10.63
N HIS A 210 -16.22 -0.51 -10.31
CA HIS A 210 -15.08 -0.14 -11.12
C HIS A 210 -13.80 -0.66 -10.51
N ILE A 211 -13.10 -1.56 -11.21
CA ILE A 211 -11.89 -2.25 -10.76
C ILE A 211 -10.68 -1.62 -11.46
N TYR A 212 -9.76 -1.04 -10.69
CA TYR A 212 -8.56 -0.35 -11.15
C TYR A 212 -7.27 -1.10 -10.78
N TYR A 213 -7.27 -2.41 -10.97
CA TYR A 213 -6.11 -3.25 -10.74
C TYR A 213 -5.92 -4.20 -11.95
N GLY A 214 -4.69 -4.21 -12.48
CA GLY A 214 -4.33 -5.13 -13.58
C GLY A 214 -3.75 -6.43 -13.05
N PHE A 215 -3.72 -7.47 -13.89
CA PHE A 215 -3.13 -8.76 -13.54
C PHE A 215 -1.68 -8.92 -14.00
N ASN A 216 -1.12 -7.94 -14.73
CA ASN A 216 0.19 -8.06 -15.41
C ASN A 216 1.33 -8.45 -14.47
N THR A 217 1.43 -7.79 -13.30
CA THR A 217 2.48 -8.12 -12.32
C THR A 217 2.27 -9.52 -11.74
N TRP A 218 1.04 -9.90 -11.44
CA TRP A 218 0.72 -11.22 -10.92
C TRP A 218 0.96 -12.32 -11.94
N GLU A 219 0.60 -12.11 -13.21
CA GLU A 219 0.91 -13.03 -14.32
C GLU A 219 2.40 -13.23 -14.46
N ARG A 220 3.17 -12.12 -14.48
CA ARG A 220 4.63 -12.19 -14.56
C ARG A 220 5.24 -12.97 -13.40
N MET A 221 4.74 -12.75 -12.17
CA MET A 221 5.17 -13.53 -11.00
C MET A 221 4.84 -15.02 -11.16
N ALA A 222 3.62 -15.35 -11.60
CA ALA A 222 3.18 -16.71 -11.81
C ALA A 222 3.98 -17.43 -12.92
N GLU A 223 4.37 -16.70 -13.95
CA GLU A 223 5.24 -17.22 -15.02
C GLU A 223 6.65 -17.50 -14.51
N LEU A 224 7.29 -16.52 -13.86
CA LEU A 224 8.64 -16.67 -13.33
C LEU A 224 8.76 -17.80 -12.30
N ARG A 225 7.77 -17.93 -11.44
CA ARG A 225 7.69 -18.96 -10.39
C ARG A 225 7.13 -20.29 -10.89
N ARG A 226 6.63 -20.36 -12.12
CA ARG A 226 5.88 -21.51 -12.68
C ARG A 226 4.70 -21.90 -11.79
N ASP A 227 4.06 -20.88 -11.17
CA ASP A 227 2.96 -21.06 -10.24
C ASP A 227 1.64 -21.26 -11.01
N ARG A 228 1.27 -22.54 -11.16
CA ARG A 228 0.03 -22.94 -11.84
C ARG A 228 -1.21 -22.50 -11.06
N ALA A 229 -1.14 -22.46 -9.71
CA ALA A 229 -2.28 -22.09 -8.89
C ALA A 229 -2.63 -20.61 -9.09
N SER A 230 -1.62 -19.73 -9.08
CA SER A 230 -1.82 -18.31 -9.39
C SER A 230 -2.37 -18.07 -10.80
N LYS A 231 -1.93 -18.83 -11.81
CA LYS A 231 -2.49 -18.72 -13.17
C LYS A 231 -3.97 -19.08 -13.21
N ILE A 232 -4.36 -20.18 -12.57
CA ILE A 232 -5.77 -20.59 -12.46
C ILE A 232 -6.60 -19.52 -11.73
N GLN A 233 -6.05 -18.92 -10.68
CA GLN A 233 -6.74 -17.87 -9.91
C GLN A 233 -6.93 -16.61 -10.74
N ILE A 234 -5.96 -16.18 -11.53
CA ILE A 234 -6.07 -15.05 -12.45
C ILE A 234 -7.18 -15.29 -13.48
N GLU A 235 -7.19 -16.48 -14.11
CA GLU A 235 -8.25 -16.83 -15.07
C GLU A 235 -9.64 -16.88 -14.42
N PHE A 236 -9.72 -17.33 -13.18
CA PHE A 236 -10.97 -17.29 -12.41
C PHE A 236 -11.47 -15.85 -12.20
N PHE A 237 -10.59 -14.91 -11.83
CA PHE A 237 -10.99 -13.50 -11.71
C PHE A 237 -11.44 -12.91 -13.04
N ARG A 238 -10.73 -13.18 -14.13
CA ARG A 238 -11.13 -12.74 -15.48
C ARG A 238 -12.50 -13.25 -15.88
N PHE A 239 -12.73 -14.54 -15.68
CA PHE A 239 -14.04 -15.15 -15.92
C PHE A 239 -15.15 -14.49 -15.10
N ARG A 240 -14.91 -14.21 -13.81
CA ARG A 240 -15.87 -13.52 -12.93
C ARG A 240 -16.17 -12.11 -13.41
N ILE A 241 -15.17 -11.34 -13.80
CA ILE A 241 -15.33 -9.99 -14.38
C ILE A 241 -16.18 -10.05 -15.63
N GLU A 242 -15.88 -10.93 -16.57
CA GLU A 242 -16.64 -11.09 -17.80
C GLU A 242 -18.12 -11.46 -17.51
N LYS A 243 -18.35 -12.44 -16.65
CA LYS A 243 -19.70 -12.87 -16.25
C LYS A 243 -20.49 -11.73 -15.62
N LEU A 244 -19.87 -10.88 -14.81
CA LEU A 244 -20.53 -9.80 -14.09
C LEU A 244 -20.57 -8.48 -14.89
N SER A 245 -19.95 -8.40 -16.07
CA SER A 245 -19.91 -7.17 -16.87
C SER A 245 -21.28 -6.63 -17.22
N LYS A 246 -22.25 -7.51 -17.49
CA LYS A 246 -23.66 -7.16 -17.73
C LYS A 246 -24.43 -6.75 -16.47
N GLN A 247 -23.79 -6.84 -15.32
CA GLN A 247 -24.32 -6.45 -14.02
C GLN A 247 -23.60 -5.23 -13.44
N GLY A 248 -23.03 -4.38 -14.31
CA GLY A 248 -22.37 -3.15 -13.87
C GLY A 248 -20.98 -3.35 -13.27
N VAL A 249 -20.22 -4.38 -13.65
CA VAL A 249 -18.82 -4.57 -13.26
C VAL A 249 -17.90 -4.20 -14.42
N PHE A 250 -17.00 -3.24 -14.18
CA PHE A 250 -16.09 -2.70 -15.18
C PHE A 250 -14.63 -2.88 -14.71
N SER A 251 -13.78 -3.45 -15.55
CA SER A 251 -12.35 -3.57 -15.29
C SER A 251 -11.58 -2.61 -16.19
N HIS A 252 -10.81 -1.72 -15.55
CA HIS A 252 -10.03 -0.67 -16.24
C HIS A 252 -8.54 -1.03 -16.34
N GLY A 253 -8.14 -2.15 -15.74
CA GLY A 253 -6.72 -2.46 -15.60
C GLY A 253 -6.01 -1.52 -14.62
N ARG A 254 -4.69 -1.46 -14.71
CA ARG A 254 -3.87 -0.57 -13.89
C ARG A 254 -3.80 0.80 -14.55
N ILE A 255 -4.07 1.84 -13.77
CA ILE A 255 -4.05 3.24 -14.21
C ILE A 255 -3.16 4.08 -13.30
N GLY A 256 -2.81 5.29 -13.74
CA GLY A 256 -2.01 6.22 -12.96
C GLY A 256 -2.73 6.81 -11.77
N GLN A 257 -1.95 7.36 -10.84
CA GLN A 257 -2.46 7.87 -9.57
C GLN A 257 -3.46 9.02 -9.74
N MET A 258 -3.22 9.93 -10.68
CA MET A 258 -4.13 11.04 -10.98
C MET A 258 -5.50 10.53 -11.47
N GLU A 259 -5.50 9.56 -12.40
CA GLU A 259 -6.74 8.99 -12.93
C GLU A 259 -7.48 8.16 -11.85
N LEU A 260 -6.72 7.45 -11.01
CA LEU A 260 -7.29 6.72 -9.88
C LEU A 260 -7.93 7.67 -8.87
N THR A 261 -7.29 8.80 -8.57
CA THR A 261 -7.87 9.83 -7.70
C THR A 261 -9.18 10.38 -8.27
N LYS A 262 -9.26 10.65 -9.57
CA LYS A 262 -10.52 11.06 -10.22
C LYS A 262 -11.61 10.00 -10.04
N ALA A 263 -11.25 8.72 -10.19
CA ALA A 263 -12.19 7.63 -9.98
C ALA A 263 -12.71 7.60 -8.53
N TYR A 264 -11.84 7.80 -7.54
CA TYR A 264 -12.23 7.90 -6.13
C TYR A 264 -13.12 9.13 -5.85
N LEU A 265 -12.79 10.30 -6.41
CA LEU A 265 -13.60 11.51 -6.25
C LEU A 265 -15.03 11.34 -6.81
N GLY A 266 -15.20 10.53 -7.87
CA GLY A 266 -16.49 10.14 -8.41
C GLY A 266 -17.19 9.03 -7.63
N ALA A 267 -16.48 8.24 -6.83
CA ALA A 267 -17.04 7.08 -6.15
C ALA A 267 -17.91 7.46 -4.95
N SER A 268 -19.04 6.78 -4.79
CA SER A 268 -19.93 6.89 -3.62
C SER A 268 -19.47 6.00 -2.48
N MET A 269 -18.95 4.81 -2.79
CA MET A 269 -18.56 3.82 -1.80
C MET A 269 -17.21 3.18 -2.16
N TRP A 270 -16.49 2.79 -1.13
CA TRP A 270 -15.36 1.88 -1.18
C TRP A 270 -15.72 0.62 -0.39
N LEU A 271 -15.95 -0.49 -1.10
CA LEU A 271 -16.39 -1.75 -0.52
C LEU A 271 -15.22 -2.73 -0.44
N TYR A 272 -14.86 -3.13 0.79
CA TYR A 272 -13.67 -3.94 1.02
C TYR A 272 -13.93 -5.12 1.98
N PRO A 273 -14.69 -6.15 1.53
CA PRO A 273 -14.98 -7.35 2.31
C PRO A 273 -13.77 -8.29 2.32
N THR A 274 -12.71 -7.93 3.03
CA THR A 274 -11.43 -8.66 3.01
C THR A 274 -11.27 -9.61 4.21
N ASN A 275 -10.52 -10.69 4.01
CA ASN A 275 -9.90 -11.50 5.05
C ASN A 275 -8.36 -11.33 5.10
N PHE A 276 -7.84 -10.40 4.32
CA PHE A 276 -6.42 -10.06 4.33
C PHE A 276 -6.12 -9.08 5.47
N CYS A 277 -5.10 -9.41 6.27
CA CYS A 277 -4.64 -8.56 7.36
C CYS A 277 -3.73 -7.45 6.82
N GLU A 278 -4.32 -6.30 6.47
CA GLU A 278 -3.57 -5.14 6.01
C GLU A 278 -2.57 -4.65 7.08
N THR A 279 -1.38 -4.26 6.64
CA THR A 279 -0.39 -3.57 7.48
C THR A 279 -0.57 -2.06 7.47
N SER A 280 -1.13 -1.53 6.37
CA SER A 280 -1.55 -0.15 6.16
C SER A 280 -2.35 -0.11 4.86
N CYS A 281 -3.50 0.52 4.84
CA CYS A 281 -4.39 0.52 3.68
C CYS A 281 -4.46 1.91 3.05
N ILE A 282 -3.59 2.20 2.07
CA ILE A 282 -3.56 3.48 1.34
C ILE A 282 -4.92 3.74 0.68
N THR A 283 -5.53 2.71 0.07
CA THR A 283 -6.83 2.84 -0.62
C THR A 283 -7.98 3.22 0.32
N ALA A 284 -7.90 2.84 1.61
CA ALA A 284 -8.86 3.30 2.62
C ALA A 284 -8.69 4.80 2.95
N MET A 285 -7.46 5.29 2.96
CA MET A 285 -7.16 6.71 3.17
C MET A 285 -7.61 7.53 1.96
N GLU A 286 -7.32 7.08 0.74
CA GLU A 286 -7.75 7.71 -0.53
C GLU A 286 -9.28 7.76 -0.65
N ALA A 287 -9.98 6.68 -0.28
CA ALA A 287 -11.43 6.64 -0.26
C ALA A 287 -12.02 7.73 0.66
N GLN A 288 -11.48 7.88 1.87
CA GLN A 288 -11.92 8.90 2.80
C GLN A 288 -11.56 10.32 2.32
N ALA A 289 -10.34 10.53 1.78
CA ALA A 289 -9.95 11.80 1.18
C ALA A 289 -10.88 12.22 0.03
N ALA A 290 -11.40 11.25 -0.69
CA ALA A 290 -12.38 11.46 -1.77
C ALA A 290 -13.84 11.48 -1.28
N MET A 291 -14.13 11.36 0.01
CA MET A 291 -15.48 11.24 0.54
C MET A 291 -16.28 10.04 -0.03
N ALA A 292 -15.62 8.96 -0.43
CA ALA A 292 -16.26 7.69 -0.73
C ALA A 292 -16.45 6.93 0.59
N LEU A 293 -17.67 6.46 0.88
CA LEU A 293 -17.98 5.77 2.14
C LEU A 293 -17.24 4.43 2.21
N PRO A 294 -16.32 4.24 3.17
CA PRO A 294 -15.74 2.93 3.42
C PRO A 294 -16.74 2.00 4.13
N ILE A 295 -16.97 0.82 3.53
CA ILE A 295 -17.60 -0.32 4.19
C ILE A 295 -16.61 -1.48 4.07
N ALA A 296 -16.00 -1.89 5.18
CA ALA A 296 -14.86 -2.80 5.14
C ALA A 296 -14.86 -3.80 6.31
N SER A 297 -14.03 -4.84 6.18
CA SER A 297 -13.78 -5.76 7.29
C SER A 297 -13.02 -5.06 8.42
N LYS A 298 -13.42 -5.30 9.65
CA LYS A 298 -12.72 -4.86 10.87
C LYS A 298 -11.52 -5.75 11.13
N LEU A 299 -10.46 -5.60 10.33
CA LEU A 299 -9.33 -6.53 10.30
C LEU A 299 -7.99 -5.82 10.06
N GLY A 300 -6.96 -6.24 10.80
CA GLY A 300 -5.62 -5.69 10.65
C GLY A 300 -5.60 -4.17 10.84
N ALA A 301 -4.80 -3.47 10.05
CA ALA A 301 -4.70 -2.02 10.08
C ALA A 301 -5.94 -1.27 9.59
N LEU A 302 -6.97 -1.95 9.06
CA LEU A 302 -8.22 -1.28 8.66
C LEU A 302 -8.91 -0.57 9.83
N VAL A 303 -8.77 -1.08 11.06
CA VAL A 303 -9.28 -0.42 12.28
C VAL A 303 -8.60 0.92 12.57
N GLU A 304 -7.41 1.13 12.03
CA GLU A 304 -6.62 2.36 12.20
C GLU A 304 -6.78 3.29 11.00
N THR A 305 -6.87 2.73 9.79
CA THR A 305 -6.90 3.48 8.52
C THR A 305 -8.31 3.85 8.05
N VAL A 306 -9.36 3.20 8.53
CA VAL A 306 -10.76 3.62 8.35
C VAL A 306 -11.19 4.40 9.58
N LYS A 307 -11.00 5.72 9.55
CA LYS A 307 -11.36 6.62 10.66
C LYS A 307 -12.84 6.95 10.66
N GLN A 308 -13.41 7.10 9.48
CA GLN A 308 -14.82 7.39 9.24
C GLN A 308 -15.35 6.42 8.18
N GLY A 309 -16.27 5.56 8.59
CA GLY A 309 -16.83 4.49 7.77
C GLY A 309 -17.43 3.39 8.62
N TRP A 310 -17.88 2.33 7.98
CA TRP A 310 -18.46 1.18 8.67
C TRP A 310 -17.53 -0.03 8.59
N LEU A 311 -17.19 -0.55 9.76
CA LEU A 311 -16.33 -1.71 9.90
C LEU A 311 -17.16 -2.90 10.43
N VAL A 312 -17.15 -3.97 9.66
CA VAL A 312 -17.85 -5.23 9.95
C VAL A 312 -16.84 -6.26 10.45
N ASP A 313 -17.18 -7.02 11.48
CA ASP A 313 -16.31 -8.09 12.00
C ASP A 313 -15.91 -9.06 10.87
N PRO A 314 -14.67 -9.56 10.84
CA PRO A 314 -14.14 -10.25 9.66
C PRO A 314 -14.94 -11.53 9.30
N PRO A 315 -14.97 -11.92 8.01
CA PRO A 315 -15.80 -12.99 7.48
C PRO A 315 -15.64 -14.37 8.15
N ASN A 316 -14.47 -14.60 8.73
CA ASN A 316 -14.16 -15.89 9.37
C ASN A 316 -14.47 -15.90 10.87
N SER A 317 -14.95 -14.78 11.45
CA SER A 317 -15.15 -14.66 12.90
C SER A 317 -16.57 -14.99 13.34
N ARG A 318 -17.57 -14.87 12.46
CA ARG A 318 -18.97 -15.16 12.79
C ARG A 318 -19.86 -15.43 11.57
N VAL A 319 -20.96 -16.13 11.83
CA VAL A 319 -22.11 -16.24 10.92
C VAL A 319 -22.78 -14.86 10.82
N GLY A 320 -23.18 -14.46 9.62
CA GLY A 320 -23.92 -13.20 9.41
C GLY A 320 -23.07 -12.03 8.93
N TYR A 321 -21.77 -12.22 8.67
CA TYR A 321 -20.90 -11.17 8.12
C TYR A 321 -21.44 -10.57 6.81
N LYS A 322 -21.88 -11.42 5.88
CA LYS A 322 -22.41 -10.97 4.58
C LYS A 322 -23.67 -10.13 4.76
N GLU A 323 -24.57 -10.58 5.62
CA GLU A 323 -25.84 -9.92 5.92
C GLU A 323 -25.61 -8.54 6.53
N GLU A 324 -24.69 -8.42 7.48
CA GLU A 324 -24.33 -7.14 8.09
C GLU A 324 -23.67 -6.20 7.08
N PHE A 325 -22.72 -6.71 6.29
CA PHE A 325 -22.07 -5.94 5.24
C PHE A 325 -23.07 -5.39 4.22
N LEU A 326 -23.99 -6.24 3.76
CA LEU A 326 -25.08 -5.84 2.86
C LEU A 326 -26.10 -4.92 3.53
N GLY A 327 -26.33 -5.07 4.84
CA GLY A 327 -27.15 -4.17 5.65
C GLY A 327 -26.63 -2.74 5.59
N HIS A 328 -25.32 -2.54 5.77
CA HIS A 328 -24.72 -1.22 5.64
C HIS A 328 -24.83 -0.64 4.21
N VAL A 329 -24.67 -1.45 3.17
CA VAL A 329 -24.90 -0.99 1.80
C VAL A 329 -26.35 -0.54 1.62
N ARG A 330 -27.33 -1.31 2.17
CA ARG A 330 -28.76 -0.97 2.13
C ARG A 330 -29.04 0.33 2.87
N ASP A 331 -28.55 0.47 4.10
CA ASP A 331 -28.72 1.69 4.90
C ASP A 331 -28.23 2.92 4.16
N TYR A 332 -27.07 2.80 3.49
CA TYR A 332 -26.53 3.91 2.69
C TYR A 332 -27.46 4.28 1.53
N VAL A 333 -27.96 3.30 0.79
CA VAL A 333 -28.80 3.53 -0.40
C VAL A 333 -30.19 4.06 -0.01
N GLU A 334 -30.85 3.43 0.96
CA GLU A 334 -32.23 3.77 1.39
C GLU A 334 -32.33 5.18 1.99
N HIS A 335 -31.24 5.67 2.60
CA HIS A 335 -31.19 7.04 3.16
C HIS A 335 -30.68 8.08 2.16
N GLY A 336 -30.53 7.76 0.88
CA GLY A 336 -30.12 8.72 -0.16
C GLY A 336 -28.63 8.94 -0.29
N GLY A 337 -27.82 7.98 0.15
CA GLY A 337 -26.38 7.95 -0.07
C GLY A 337 -25.64 9.11 0.61
N ALA A 338 -24.71 9.73 -0.14
CA ALA A 338 -23.89 10.84 0.35
C ALA A 338 -24.70 12.12 0.66
N SER A 339 -25.96 12.21 0.26
CA SER A 339 -26.84 13.32 0.56
C SER A 339 -27.47 13.26 1.95
N TRP A 340 -27.45 12.09 2.59
CA TRP A 340 -27.95 11.92 3.95
C TRP A 340 -27.07 12.69 4.95
N PRO A 341 -27.64 13.66 5.73
CA PRO A 341 -26.84 14.56 6.55
C PRO A 341 -25.85 13.90 7.51
N PRO A 342 -26.21 12.79 8.24
CA PRO A 342 -25.24 12.10 9.09
C PRO A 342 -24.08 11.49 8.29
N ILE A 343 -24.35 10.92 7.12
CA ILE A 343 -23.31 10.37 6.24
C ILE A 343 -22.44 11.51 5.70
N GLN A 344 -23.05 12.60 5.23
CA GLN A 344 -22.30 13.74 4.73
C GLN A 344 -21.33 14.32 5.77
N ALA A 345 -21.77 14.42 7.02
CA ALA A 345 -20.91 14.86 8.13
C ALA A 345 -19.74 13.88 8.34
N MET A 346 -20.03 12.58 8.40
CA MET A 346 -19.01 11.54 8.55
C MET A 346 -17.99 11.56 7.40
N LEU A 347 -18.44 11.69 6.15
CA LEU A 347 -17.55 11.75 4.98
C LEU A 347 -16.66 12.99 5.01
N LYS A 348 -17.18 14.16 5.42
CA LYS A 348 -16.38 15.38 5.62
C LYS A 348 -15.30 15.20 6.69
N MET A 349 -15.65 14.62 7.84
CA MET A 349 -14.68 14.31 8.89
C MET A 349 -13.60 13.33 8.42
N GLY A 350 -13.96 12.32 7.62
CA GLY A 350 -13.03 11.38 7.01
C GLY A 350 -12.05 12.07 6.06
N ARG A 351 -12.54 12.97 5.21
CA ARG A 351 -11.72 13.76 4.31
C ARG A 351 -10.76 14.69 5.08
N GLU A 352 -11.27 15.42 6.07
CA GLU A 352 -10.44 16.29 6.90
C GLU A 352 -9.31 15.51 7.57
N TRP A 353 -9.63 14.37 8.17
CA TRP A 353 -8.62 13.49 8.76
C TRP A 353 -7.61 13.02 7.74
N ALA A 354 -8.04 12.44 6.61
CA ALA A 354 -7.15 11.88 5.61
C ALA A 354 -6.21 12.94 5.01
N CYS A 355 -6.76 14.11 4.65
CA CYS A 355 -5.96 15.19 4.06
C CYS A 355 -5.04 15.89 5.07
N LYS A 356 -5.43 15.96 6.35
CA LYS A 356 -4.63 16.62 7.37
C LYS A 356 -3.59 15.71 8.01
N GLU A 357 -3.94 14.43 8.23
CA GLU A 357 -3.11 13.52 9.03
C GLU A 357 -2.30 12.55 8.18
N MET A 358 -2.76 12.23 6.97
CA MET A 358 -2.19 11.16 6.14
C MET A 358 -1.44 11.67 4.89
N GLY A 359 -1.03 12.93 4.86
CA GLY A 359 -0.17 13.44 3.79
C GLY A 359 1.26 12.90 3.88
N TRP A 360 1.88 12.57 2.75
CA TRP A 360 3.27 12.12 2.70
C TRP A 360 4.24 13.15 3.28
N GLU A 361 3.95 14.45 3.16
CA GLU A 361 4.71 15.54 3.76
C GLU A 361 4.81 15.42 5.28
N LYS A 362 3.72 14.99 5.92
CA LYS A 362 3.66 14.78 7.37
C LYS A 362 4.45 13.55 7.80
N VAL A 363 4.36 12.47 7.02
CA VAL A 363 5.12 11.24 7.25
C VAL A 363 6.62 11.50 7.11
N ALA A 364 7.04 12.24 6.08
CA ALA A 364 8.43 12.61 5.87
C ALA A 364 8.98 13.49 7.00
N LYS A 365 8.18 14.42 7.50
CA LYS A 365 8.54 15.24 8.66
C LYS A 365 8.70 14.40 9.93
N GLN A 366 7.82 13.41 10.15
CA GLN A 366 7.97 12.45 11.24
C GLN A 366 9.29 11.68 11.13
N TRP A 367 9.66 11.23 9.92
CA TRP A 367 10.93 10.53 9.72
C TRP A 367 12.13 11.43 9.96
N GLU A 368 12.10 12.67 9.47
CA GLU A 368 13.15 13.65 9.73
C GLU A 368 13.39 13.83 11.23
N ASP A 369 12.30 14.00 12.01
CA ASP A 369 12.37 14.18 13.46
C ASP A 369 12.91 12.94 14.17
N LEU A 370 12.46 11.74 13.77
CA LEU A 370 12.94 10.45 14.29
C LEU A 370 14.44 10.26 14.02
N PHE A 371 14.88 10.46 12.80
CA PHE A 371 16.27 10.28 12.39
C PHE A 371 17.18 11.32 13.06
N SER A 372 16.76 12.58 13.06
CA SER A 372 17.51 13.66 13.71
C SER A 372 17.66 13.45 15.22
N SER A 373 16.61 12.96 15.88
CA SER A 373 16.64 12.66 17.31
C SER A 373 17.60 11.51 17.63
N HIS A 374 17.62 10.47 16.81
CA HIS A 374 18.52 9.33 16.98
C HIS A 374 19.98 9.71 16.75
N LEU A 375 20.27 10.46 15.65
CA LEU A 375 21.62 10.89 15.30
C LEU A 375 22.25 11.85 16.34
N LYS A 376 21.46 12.54 17.13
CA LYS A 376 21.95 13.40 18.25
C LYS A 376 22.35 12.60 19.49
N GLN A 377 21.96 11.32 19.58
CA GLN A 377 22.25 10.45 20.72
C GLN A 377 23.52 9.60 20.53
N ILE A 378 24.06 9.59 19.31
CA ILE A 378 25.31 8.94 18.91
C ILE A 378 26.46 9.94 19.03
#